data_a813c53a31bc2c89015ef5828c5afd38
#
_entry.id   a813c53a31bc2c89015ef5828c5afd38
#
_cell.length_a   1.000
_cell.length_b   1.000
_cell.length_c   1.000
_cell.angle_alpha   90.00
_cell.angle_beta   90.00
_cell.angle_gamma   90.00
#
_symmetry.space_group_name_H-M   'P 1'
#
loop_
_entity.id
_entity.type
_entity.pdbx_description
1 polymer ?
#
loop_
_entity_poly.entity_id
_entity_poly.type
_entity_poly.pdbx_seq_one_letter_code
_entity_poly.pdbx_strand_id
1 'polypeptide(L)'
;MALYDVHHMTEEITRLTDLSVRCCERVRDAVRMLDKIAESGNAEAALKTCEEIDRLESDADRVMRSAMSKLFREEPDVREVLKLKAIYELLETITDKCEDVANLIEGIVLENS
;
A
#
# COMPACT_ATOMS: atom_id res chain seq x y z
N MET A 1 3.46 -18.12 -22.11
CA MET A 1 3.42 -16.65 -21.95
C MET A 1 4.59 -16.00 -22.69
N ALA A 2 4.33 -14.94 -23.41
CA ALA A 2 5.39 -14.22 -24.10
C ALA A 2 6.38 -13.59 -23.09
N LEU A 3 7.65 -13.55 -23.44
CA LEU A 3 8.69 -12.97 -22.58
C LEU A 3 8.40 -11.51 -22.23
N TYR A 4 7.85 -10.79 -23.17
CA TYR A 4 7.44 -9.39 -22.99
C TYR A 4 6.42 -9.23 -21.87
N ASP A 5 5.42 -10.11 -21.82
CA ASP A 5 4.34 -10.05 -20.81
C ASP A 5 4.89 -10.31 -19.42
N VAL A 6 5.82 -11.26 -19.29
CA VAL A 6 6.48 -11.56 -18.02
C VAL A 6 7.23 -10.32 -17.50
N HIS A 7 7.96 -9.64 -18.40
CA HIS A 7 8.72 -8.45 -18.04
C HIS A 7 7.83 -7.31 -17.58
N HIS A 8 6.74 -7.05 -18.29
CA HIS A 8 5.77 -6.00 -17.95
C HIS A 8 5.14 -6.24 -16.58
N MET A 9 4.73 -7.47 -16.34
CA MET A 9 4.08 -7.86 -15.08
C MET A 9 5.04 -7.72 -13.91
N THR A 10 6.34 -7.98 -14.15
CA THR A 10 7.37 -7.81 -13.13
C THR A 10 7.48 -6.35 -12.69
N GLU A 11 7.36 -5.40 -13.61
CA GLU A 11 7.39 -3.98 -13.29
C GLU A 11 6.22 -3.58 -12.38
N GLU A 12 5.01 -4.03 -12.70
CA GLU A 12 3.82 -3.72 -11.91
C GLU A 12 3.92 -4.32 -10.50
N ILE A 13 4.34 -5.58 -10.43
CA ILE A 13 4.53 -6.26 -9.15
C ILE A 13 5.60 -5.55 -8.32
N THR A 14 6.71 -5.15 -8.95
CA THR A 14 7.78 -4.43 -8.27
C THR A 14 7.29 -3.11 -7.70
N ARG A 15 6.51 -2.36 -8.47
CA ARG A 15 5.96 -1.08 -8.02
C ARG A 15 5.02 -1.25 -6.85
N LEU A 16 4.11 -2.23 -6.94
CA LEU A 16 3.16 -2.51 -5.86
C LEU A 16 3.87 -3.00 -4.61
N THR A 17 4.88 -3.84 -4.77
CA THR A 17 5.67 -4.33 -3.65
C THR A 17 6.41 -3.18 -2.97
N ASP A 18 7.01 -2.29 -3.74
CA ASP A 18 7.71 -1.12 -3.21
C ASP A 18 6.77 -0.22 -2.41
N LEU A 19 5.59 0.05 -2.94
CA LEU A 19 4.58 0.85 -2.23
C LEU A 19 4.13 0.17 -0.94
N SER A 20 3.95 -1.15 -0.98
CA SER A 20 3.58 -1.93 0.20
C SER A 20 4.64 -1.86 1.29
N VAL A 21 5.91 -1.98 0.91
CA VAL A 21 7.03 -1.87 1.85
C VAL A 21 7.06 -0.48 2.48
N ARG A 22 6.90 0.56 1.68
CA ARG A 22 6.87 1.94 2.18
C ARG A 22 5.73 2.17 3.15
N CYS A 23 4.53 1.63 2.85
CA CYS A 23 3.40 1.71 3.76
C CYS A 23 3.73 1.07 5.10
N CYS A 24 4.30 -0.13 5.09
CA CYS A 24 4.67 -0.85 6.30
C CYS A 24 5.71 -0.10 7.12
N GLU A 25 6.69 0.51 6.46
CA GLU A 25 7.70 1.33 7.12
C GLU A 25 7.08 2.54 7.81
N ARG A 26 6.12 3.20 7.15
CA ARG A 26 5.43 4.35 7.73
C ARG A 26 4.55 3.93 8.91
N VAL A 27 3.91 2.77 8.84
CA VAL A 27 3.14 2.22 9.96
C VAL A 27 4.06 2.01 11.17
N ARG A 28 5.23 1.42 10.95
CA ARG A 28 6.21 1.22 12.01
C ARG A 28 6.59 2.55 12.66
N ASP A 29 6.86 3.57 11.84
CA ASP A 29 7.24 4.89 12.35
C ASP A 29 6.11 5.53 13.16
N ALA A 30 4.88 5.43 12.67
CA ALA A 30 3.71 5.97 13.37
C ALA A 30 3.49 5.27 14.72
N VAL A 31 3.67 3.95 14.78
CA VAL A 31 3.56 3.18 16.02
C VAL A 31 4.63 3.61 17.03
N ARG A 32 5.85 3.84 16.56
CA ARG A 32 6.94 4.32 17.40
C ARG A 32 6.65 5.70 17.98
N MET A 33 6.01 6.57 17.18
CA MET A 33 5.60 7.90 17.64
C MET A 33 4.50 7.83 18.70
N LEU A 34 3.59 6.84 18.61
CA LEU A 34 2.57 6.60 19.63
C LEU A 34 3.17 6.24 20.97
N ASP A 35 4.24 5.47 20.96
CA ASP A 35 4.92 5.04 22.19
C ASP A 35 5.44 6.24 22.98
N LYS A 36 5.72 7.36 22.30
CA LYS A 36 6.23 8.59 22.92
C LYS A 36 5.32 9.79 22.63
N ILE A 37 4.03 9.56 22.64
CA ILE A 37 3.06 10.58 22.21
C ILE A 37 3.07 11.83 23.08
N ALA A 38 3.50 11.70 24.35
CA ALA A 38 3.59 12.84 25.26
C ALA A 38 4.74 13.79 24.94
N GLU A 39 5.71 13.34 24.12
CA GLU A 39 6.82 14.19 23.71
C GLU A 39 6.36 15.22 22.69
N SER A 40 6.93 16.43 22.79
CA SER A 40 6.60 17.54 21.90
C SER A 40 6.74 17.17 20.43
N GLY A 41 5.70 17.43 19.67
CA GLY A 41 5.70 17.23 18.23
C GLY A 41 5.38 15.82 17.75
N ASN A 42 5.34 14.82 18.64
CA ASN A 42 5.09 13.43 18.21
C ASN A 42 3.65 13.20 17.76
N ALA A 43 2.67 13.85 18.38
CA ALA A 43 1.28 13.75 17.95
C ALA A 43 1.12 14.28 16.52
N GLU A 44 1.66 15.45 16.25
CA GLU A 44 1.62 16.06 14.92
C GLU A 44 2.38 15.23 13.88
N ALA A 45 3.57 14.72 14.26
CA ALA A 45 4.37 13.88 13.38
C ALA A 45 3.63 12.57 13.05
N ALA A 46 2.95 11.97 14.02
CA ALA A 46 2.16 10.77 13.81
C ALA A 46 1.03 11.02 12.81
N LEU A 47 0.32 12.15 12.93
CA LEU A 47 -0.75 12.51 11.99
C LEU A 47 -0.21 12.71 10.57
N LYS A 48 0.94 13.35 10.43
CA LYS A 48 1.59 13.52 9.12
C LYS A 48 1.99 12.17 8.51
N THR A 49 2.49 11.26 9.33
CA THR A 49 2.84 9.91 8.88
C THR A 49 1.61 9.16 8.41
N CYS A 50 0.48 9.31 9.11
CA CYS A 50 -0.80 8.71 8.69
C CYS A 50 -1.25 9.27 7.34
N GLU A 51 -1.07 10.56 7.08
CA GLU A 51 -1.37 11.17 5.79
C GLU A 51 -0.51 10.58 4.67
N GLU A 52 0.77 10.30 4.95
CA GLU A 52 1.66 9.64 3.99
C GLU A 52 1.18 8.23 3.68
N ILE A 53 0.73 7.49 4.69
CA ILE A 53 0.17 6.13 4.49
C ILE A 53 -1.04 6.19 3.57
N ASP A 54 -1.93 7.15 3.78
CA ASP A 54 -3.12 7.33 2.93
C ASP A 54 -2.72 7.61 1.49
N ARG A 55 -1.71 8.44 1.27
CA ARG A 55 -1.22 8.73 -0.08
C ARG A 55 -0.60 7.51 -0.74
N LEU A 56 0.19 6.75 0.01
CA LEU A 56 0.80 5.52 -0.52
C LEU A 56 -0.26 4.49 -0.88
N GLU A 57 -1.31 4.36 -0.06
CA GLU A 57 -2.44 3.47 -0.34
C GLU A 57 -3.16 3.90 -1.61
N SER A 58 -3.42 5.20 -1.78
CA SER A 58 -4.06 5.74 -2.99
C SER A 58 -3.21 5.49 -4.23
N ASP A 59 -1.89 5.65 -4.12
CA ASP A 59 -0.98 5.37 -5.23
C ASP A 59 -1.00 3.88 -5.58
N ALA A 60 -0.98 3.01 -4.57
CA ALA A 60 -1.05 1.56 -4.78
C ALA A 60 -2.36 1.16 -5.45
N ASP A 61 -3.48 1.76 -5.04
CA ASP A 61 -4.79 1.50 -5.64
C ASP A 61 -4.79 1.88 -7.12
N ARG A 62 -4.22 3.02 -7.48
CA ARG A 62 -4.13 3.43 -8.88
C ARG A 62 -3.25 2.49 -9.71
N VAL A 63 -2.11 2.09 -9.17
CA VAL A 63 -1.21 1.15 -9.86
C VAL A 63 -1.92 -0.18 -10.05
N MET A 64 -2.60 -0.67 -9.03
CA MET A 64 -3.33 -1.94 -9.08
C MET A 64 -4.45 -1.89 -10.13
N ARG A 65 -5.24 -0.83 -10.17
CA ARG A 65 -6.32 -0.69 -11.15
C ARG A 65 -5.78 -0.64 -12.58
N SER A 66 -4.69 0.09 -12.79
CA SER A 66 -4.04 0.17 -14.09
C SER A 66 -3.49 -1.19 -14.51
N ALA A 67 -2.84 -1.90 -13.57
CA ALA A 67 -2.28 -3.22 -13.82
C ALA A 67 -3.38 -4.24 -14.16
N MET A 68 -4.48 -4.20 -13.42
CA MET A 68 -5.63 -5.09 -13.67
C MET A 68 -6.25 -4.85 -15.03
N SER A 69 -6.47 -3.58 -15.37
CA SER A 69 -7.04 -3.20 -16.67
C SER A 69 -6.18 -3.71 -17.81
N LYS A 70 -4.87 -3.51 -17.69
CA LYS A 70 -3.91 -3.95 -18.69
C LYS A 70 -3.87 -5.48 -18.79
N LEU A 71 -3.88 -6.16 -17.65
CA LEU A 71 -3.88 -7.61 -17.57
C LEU A 71 -5.07 -8.21 -18.32
N PHE A 72 -6.28 -7.70 -18.08
CA PHE A 72 -7.49 -8.19 -18.70
C PHE A 72 -7.56 -7.89 -20.20
N ARG A 73 -6.94 -6.81 -20.65
CA ARG A 73 -6.94 -6.46 -22.07
C ARG A 73 -5.88 -7.20 -22.88
N GLU A 74 -4.72 -7.44 -22.27
CA GLU A 74 -3.54 -7.86 -23.03
C GLU A 74 -3.11 -9.29 -22.85
N GLU A 75 -3.46 -9.92 -21.72
CA GLU A 75 -3.02 -11.30 -21.44
C GLU A 75 -4.00 -12.32 -22.01
N PRO A 76 -3.56 -13.10 -23.02
CA PRO A 76 -4.45 -14.11 -23.63
C PRO A 76 -4.61 -15.38 -22.80
N ASP A 77 -3.71 -15.66 -21.86
CA ASP A 77 -3.76 -16.86 -21.05
C ASP A 77 -4.57 -16.63 -19.77
N VAL A 78 -5.74 -17.26 -19.69
CA VAL A 78 -6.65 -17.15 -18.56
C VAL A 78 -5.98 -17.55 -17.24
N ARG A 79 -5.10 -18.55 -17.27
CA ARG A 79 -4.41 -19.02 -16.06
C ARG A 79 -3.49 -17.92 -15.52
N GLU A 80 -2.79 -17.21 -16.42
CA GLU A 80 -1.94 -16.10 -16.03
C GLU A 80 -2.75 -14.94 -15.50
N VAL A 81 -3.91 -14.65 -16.09
CA VAL A 81 -4.82 -13.61 -15.60
C VAL A 81 -5.22 -13.90 -14.16
N LEU A 82 -5.67 -15.12 -13.88
CA LEU A 82 -6.10 -15.51 -12.53
C LEU A 82 -4.96 -15.43 -11.51
N LYS A 83 -3.79 -15.90 -11.90
CA LYS A 83 -2.60 -15.90 -11.04
C LYS A 83 -2.16 -14.49 -10.68
N LEU A 84 -2.04 -13.64 -11.67
CA LEU A 84 -1.57 -12.26 -11.47
C LEU A 84 -2.61 -11.41 -10.76
N LYS A 85 -3.88 -11.61 -11.06
CA LYS A 85 -4.98 -10.97 -10.35
C LYS A 85 -4.88 -11.27 -8.85
N ALA A 86 -4.64 -12.53 -8.49
CA ALA A 86 -4.50 -12.95 -7.10
C ALA A 86 -3.31 -12.25 -6.42
N ILE A 87 -2.18 -12.13 -7.13
CA ILE A 87 -0.99 -11.46 -6.61
C ILE A 87 -1.26 -9.97 -6.39
N TYR A 88 -1.89 -9.30 -7.36
CA TYR A 88 -2.22 -7.87 -7.24
C TYR A 88 -3.17 -7.61 -6.08
N GLU A 89 -4.19 -8.45 -5.93
CA GLU A 89 -5.15 -8.32 -4.83
C GLU A 89 -4.50 -8.54 -3.47
N LEU A 90 -3.55 -9.47 -3.39
CA LEU A 90 -2.82 -9.72 -2.15
C LEU A 90 -1.96 -8.49 -1.77
N LEU A 91 -1.28 -7.89 -2.74
CA LEU A 91 -0.48 -6.68 -2.49
C LEU A 91 -1.35 -5.50 -2.07
N GLU A 92 -2.52 -5.36 -2.68
CA GLU A 92 -3.48 -4.32 -2.30
C GLU A 92 -3.97 -4.52 -0.86
N THR A 93 -4.17 -5.76 -0.44
CA THR A 93 -4.57 -6.08 0.92
C THR A 93 -3.56 -5.54 1.94
N ILE A 94 -2.28 -5.60 1.63
CA ILE A 94 -1.23 -5.08 2.52
C ILE A 94 -1.41 -3.57 2.74
N THR A 95 -1.57 -2.80 1.68
CA THR A 95 -1.74 -1.36 1.78
C THR A 95 -3.08 -0.97 2.41
N ASP A 96 -4.14 -1.73 2.15
CA ASP A 96 -5.44 -1.53 2.79
C ASP A 96 -5.34 -1.72 4.31
N LYS A 97 -4.62 -2.74 4.75
CA LYS A 97 -4.41 -2.98 6.19
C LYS A 97 -3.57 -1.88 6.82
N CYS A 98 -2.59 -1.37 6.11
CA CYS A 98 -1.81 -0.22 6.56
C CYS A 98 -2.69 1.01 6.76
N GLU A 99 -3.63 1.25 5.85
CA GLU A 99 -4.58 2.36 5.98
C GLU A 99 -5.49 2.17 7.20
N ASP A 100 -5.97 0.95 7.43
CA ASP A 100 -6.78 0.65 8.61
C ASP A 100 -6.03 0.99 9.90
N VAL A 101 -4.75 0.61 9.96
CA VAL A 101 -3.90 0.93 11.12
C VAL A 101 -3.70 2.43 11.25
N ALA A 102 -3.46 3.12 10.12
CA ALA A 102 -3.30 4.58 10.13
C ALA A 102 -4.55 5.29 10.66
N ASN A 103 -5.72 4.84 10.25
CA ASN A 103 -6.99 5.39 10.74
C ASN A 103 -7.16 5.19 12.24
N LEU A 104 -6.77 4.03 12.73
CA LEU A 104 -6.80 3.73 14.16
C LEU A 104 -5.84 4.63 14.94
N ILE A 105 -4.61 4.79 14.44
CA ILE A 105 -3.59 5.65 15.05
C ILE A 105 -4.09 7.09 15.09
N GLU A 106 -4.65 7.57 13.99
CA GLU A 106 -5.21 8.92 13.91
C GLU A 106 -6.28 9.13 14.98
N GLY A 107 -7.19 8.16 15.14
CA GLY A 107 -8.21 8.21 16.17
C GLY A 107 -7.62 8.29 17.57
N ILE A 108 -6.59 7.49 17.87
CA ILE A 108 -5.91 7.48 19.16
C ILE A 108 -5.26 8.84 19.44
N VAL A 109 -4.56 9.40 18.43
CA VAL A 109 -3.89 10.68 18.57
C VAL A 109 -4.89 11.80 18.85
N LEU A 110 -5.99 11.85 18.09
CA LEU A 110 -7.01 12.87 18.24
C LEU A 110 -7.73 12.76 19.59
N GLU A 111 -7.92 11.54 20.08
CA GLU A 111 -8.55 11.30 21.37
C GLU A 111 -7.71 11.79 22.54
N ASN A 112 -6.39 11.80 22.35
CA ASN A 112 -5.43 12.17 23.39
C ASN A 112 -4.85 13.57 23.25
N SER A 113 -5.36 14.34 22.29
CA SER A 113 -4.87 15.70 22.07
C SER A 113 -5.68 16.76 22.79
#